data_4a1ac3193eb12b60bc00b019257cd676
#
_entry.id   4a1ac3193eb12b60bc00b019257cd676
#
_cell.length_a   1.000
_cell.length_b   1.000
_cell.length_c   1.000
_cell.angle_alpha   90.00
_cell.angle_beta   90.00
_cell.angle_gamma   90.00
#
_symmetry.space_group_name_H-M   'P 1'
#
loop_
_entity.id
_entity.type
_entity.pdbx_description
1 polymer ?
#
loop_
_entity_poly.entity_id
_entity_poly.type
_entity_poly.pdbx_seq_one_letter_code
_entity_poly.pdbx_strand_id
1 'polypeptide(L)'
;MESLQLKVRRRGRGPWPTWHGSTALLVAVVLLATAPSALASGRRARLSSDLVAHLNSSSSAPVDLIVSGSQERIERLARRHGLTVKKRLTSGAVLTASRSAVNALAQDGEIDALSGDPVVRSHMALTTKTTGADAAWSGAVATLGAVNGRGIGVAIIDSGIADHPALKDRVVASVDFTSRRGRGRDDYGHGTHIAGIIAARSFNRTAEGAEQGMAPAAHLISLKVLGADGSGQASDVIEAIDWAIRYRKSFGIRVLNLSLGAAPTQSYRDDPICQAVERAVKAGLVVVASAGNYGTNEKNQQIYGSVTSPGISPYAITVGAIRTQGTADKADDEVAPWSSKGPTMVDKIVKPDLVAPGSQIISTAARGAQLMQQFPDRLINGPGSRDYFSMSGTSMSAAVVTGAVALLLDGRGDLTPLQVKLALQASADFMPSAGLLAGGAGSLNLESLGTIVKNVHSLRLATDRGFAYPTSVRPLVDSNTIIWGDNTRGDTIIWGDTIIWGDTIIWGDTIIWGDTIIWGDTIIWGDTIIWGDTIIWGDTIIWGD
;
A
#
# COMPACT_ATOMS: atom_id res chain seq x y z
N MET A 1 38.89 -40.23 -8.02
CA MET A 1 39.16 -41.09 -9.18
C MET A 1 37.82 -41.20 -9.87
N GLU A 2 37.76 -40.67 -10.91
CA GLU A 2 37.75 -40.59 -12.30
C GLU A 2 37.00 -39.37 -12.84
N SER A 3 37.72 -38.60 -13.60
CA SER A 3 37.27 -37.42 -14.31
C SER A 3 36.67 -37.82 -15.66
N LEU A 4 35.49 -37.33 -15.99
CA LEU A 4 34.98 -37.40 -17.37
C LEU A 4 35.13 -36.03 -18.04
N GLN A 5 36.11 -35.96 -18.97
CA GLN A 5 36.27 -34.84 -19.88
C GLN A 5 35.35 -35.01 -21.10
N LEU A 6 34.54 -34.04 -21.42
CA LEU A 6 33.78 -33.97 -22.67
C LEU A 6 34.54 -33.12 -23.69
N LYS A 7 34.98 -33.80 -24.80
CA LYS A 7 35.64 -33.21 -25.96
C LYS A 7 34.65 -32.42 -26.82
N VAL A 8 34.93 -31.13 -27.00
CA VAL A 8 34.29 -30.29 -28.04
C VAL A 8 34.98 -30.52 -29.38
N ARG A 9 34.25 -31.01 -30.38
CA ARG A 9 34.69 -31.09 -31.78
C ARG A 9 34.41 -29.77 -32.50
N ARG A 10 35.47 -29.07 -32.90
CA ARG A 10 35.44 -28.01 -33.92
C ARG A 10 35.24 -28.63 -35.29
N ARG A 11 34.26 -28.19 -36.06
CA ARG A 11 34.19 -28.42 -37.53
C ARG A 11 34.59 -27.14 -38.24
N GLY A 12 35.47 -27.37 -39.24
CA GLY A 12 36.21 -26.39 -39.99
C GLY A 12 35.40 -25.62 -41.04
N ARG A 13 35.99 -24.51 -41.40
CA ARG A 13 35.58 -23.62 -42.48
C ARG A 13 35.96 -24.26 -43.83
N GLY A 14 35.07 -24.27 -44.83
CA GLY A 14 35.32 -24.50 -46.24
C GLY A 14 35.06 -23.21 -47.06
N PRO A 15 35.71 -23.05 -48.22
CA PRO A 15 35.90 -21.76 -48.86
C PRO A 15 34.76 -21.36 -49.83
N TRP A 16 34.67 -20.06 -50.06
CA TRP A 16 33.77 -19.41 -51.02
C TRP A 16 34.23 -19.60 -52.46
N PRO A 17 33.36 -19.75 -53.48
CA PRO A 17 33.71 -19.59 -54.86
C PRO A 17 33.42 -18.16 -55.35
N THR A 18 34.46 -17.58 -55.94
CA THR A 18 34.41 -16.35 -56.76
C THR A 18 33.79 -16.65 -58.11
N TRP A 19 32.90 -15.81 -58.60
CA TRP A 19 32.56 -15.72 -60.02
C TRP A 19 32.65 -14.27 -60.48
N HIS A 20 33.53 -14.11 -61.51
CA HIS A 20 33.66 -12.90 -62.32
C HIS A 20 32.76 -12.99 -63.54
N GLY A 21 32.34 -11.84 -64.03
CA GLY A 21 32.15 -11.66 -65.50
C GLY A 21 30.82 -11.02 -65.90
N SER A 22 30.88 -9.71 -66.12
CA SER A 22 30.46 -8.92 -67.28
C SER A 22 29.15 -9.25 -68.02
N THR A 23 28.19 -8.37 -68.13
CA THR A 23 27.97 -7.51 -69.35
C THR A 23 26.68 -6.67 -69.15
N ALA A 24 26.79 -5.43 -69.58
CA ALA A 24 25.74 -4.43 -69.57
C ALA A 24 24.63 -4.71 -70.61
N LEU A 25 23.40 -4.38 -70.28
CA LEU A 25 22.42 -3.91 -71.26
C LEU A 25 21.47 -2.91 -70.61
N LEU A 26 21.57 -1.68 -71.11
CA LEU A 26 20.65 -0.57 -70.83
C LEU A 26 19.26 -0.90 -71.41
N VAL A 27 18.24 -0.93 -70.58
CA VAL A 27 16.83 -0.70 -71.02
C VAL A 27 16.26 0.37 -70.11
N ALA A 28 16.16 1.57 -70.65
CA ALA A 28 15.42 2.67 -70.04
C ALA A 28 13.93 2.38 -70.20
N VAL A 29 13.28 1.94 -69.15
CA VAL A 29 11.82 1.96 -69.02
C VAL A 29 11.47 3.11 -68.09
N VAL A 30 10.93 4.17 -68.70
CA VAL A 30 10.29 5.27 -67.97
C VAL A 30 8.99 4.73 -67.38
N LEU A 31 9.03 4.25 -66.16
CA LEU A 31 7.87 4.03 -65.32
C LEU A 31 7.67 5.32 -64.52
N LEU A 32 6.69 6.10 -64.91
CA LEU A 32 6.06 7.08 -64.03
C LEU A 32 5.51 6.33 -62.82
N ALA A 33 6.33 6.19 -61.79
CA ALA A 33 5.89 5.76 -60.50
C ALA A 33 5.09 6.92 -59.89
N THR A 34 3.76 6.80 -59.92
CA THR A 34 2.92 7.47 -58.97
C THR A 34 3.38 6.97 -57.58
N ALA A 35 4.21 7.77 -56.93
CA ALA A 35 4.52 7.55 -55.54
C ALA A 35 3.19 7.64 -54.76
N PRO A 36 2.78 6.59 -54.02
CA PRO A 36 1.69 6.82 -53.10
C PRO A 36 2.20 7.88 -52.11
N SER A 37 1.47 9.01 -52.06
CA SER A 37 1.66 9.98 -50.99
C SER A 37 1.65 9.20 -49.70
N ALA A 38 2.80 9.03 -49.08
CA ALA A 38 2.88 8.55 -47.69
C ALA A 38 2.06 9.55 -46.89
N LEU A 39 0.81 9.19 -46.61
CA LEU A 39 0.03 9.82 -45.59
C LEU A 39 0.92 9.75 -44.34
N ALA A 40 1.56 10.88 -44.02
CA ALA A 40 2.19 11.07 -42.75
C ALA A 40 1.14 10.70 -41.73
N SER A 41 1.28 9.54 -41.10
CA SER A 41 0.46 9.13 -39.96
C SER A 41 0.72 10.21 -38.91
N GLY A 42 -0.17 11.19 -38.85
CA GLY A 42 -0.08 12.29 -37.90
C GLY A 42 0.11 11.73 -36.51
N ARG A 43 1.20 12.10 -35.88
CA ARG A 43 1.55 11.67 -34.52
C ARG A 43 0.40 12.11 -33.63
N ARG A 44 -0.41 11.16 -33.14
CA ARG A 44 -1.52 11.46 -32.24
C ARG A 44 -0.98 11.82 -30.87
N ALA A 45 -1.49 12.90 -30.28
CA ALA A 45 -1.14 13.29 -28.92
C ALA A 45 -1.47 12.17 -27.90
N ARG A 46 -0.63 11.99 -26.92
CA ARG A 46 -0.92 11.11 -25.78
C ARG A 46 -1.97 11.76 -24.91
N LEU A 47 -3.01 11.01 -24.56
CA LEU A 47 -4.09 11.47 -23.69
C LEU A 47 -3.89 10.91 -22.29
N SER A 48 -4.18 11.71 -21.26
CA SER A 48 -4.31 11.24 -19.89
C SER A 48 -5.51 10.28 -19.74
N SER A 49 -5.48 9.41 -18.73
CA SER A 49 -6.49 8.38 -18.52
C SER A 49 -7.90 8.92 -18.32
N ASP A 50 -8.03 10.06 -17.64
CA ASP A 50 -9.29 10.76 -17.43
C ASP A 50 -9.90 11.29 -18.75
N LEU A 51 -9.06 11.79 -19.67
CA LEU A 51 -9.53 12.18 -21.01
C LEU A 51 -9.95 10.97 -21.85
N VAL A 52 -9.22 9.85 -21.75
CA VAL A 52 -9.60 8.60 -22.41
C VAL A 52 -10.95 8.11 -21.86
N ALA A 53 -11.13 8.12 -20.53
CA ALA A 53 -12.39 7.76 -19.90
C ALA A 53 -13.54 8.69 -20.34
N HIS A 54 -13.30 10.02 -20.38
CA HIS A 54 -14.28 10.98 -20.88
C HIS A 54 -14.67 10.70 -22.36
N LEU A 55 -13.71 10.41 -23.22
CA LEU A 55 -13.96 10.04 -24.61
C LEU A 55 -14.70 8.72 -24.78
N ASN A 56 -14.58 7.79 -23.86
CA ASN A 56 -15.26 6.51 -23.86
C ASN A 56 -16.65 6.56 -23.19
N SER A 57 -16.91 7.57 -22.35
CA SER A 57 -18.20 7.77 -21.68
C SER A 57 -19.28 8.24 -22.65
N SER A 58 -20.54 8.20 -22.26
CA SER A 58 -21.66 8.80 -23.01
C SER A 58 -21.82 10.32 -22.77
N SER A 59 -20.97 10.92 -21.93
CA SER A 59 -21.07 12.32 -21.56
C SER A 59 -20.78 13.25 -22.74
N SER A 60 -21.65 14.22 -22.97
CA SER A 60 -21.45 15.32 -23.92
C SER A 60 -20.97 16.61 -23.27
N ALA A 61 -20.76 16.61 -21.95
CA ALA A 61 -20.31 17.77 -21.21
C ALA A 61 -18.92 18.22 -21.69
N PRO A 62 -18.66 19.54 -21.77
CA PRO A 62 -17.32 20.03 -22.04
C PRO A 62 -16.36 19.64 -20.91
N VAL A 63 -15.09 19.45 -21.25
CA VAL A 63 -14.02 19.11 -20.32
C VAL A 63 -12.92 20.15 -20.35
N ASP A 64 -12.33 20.44 -19.20
CA ASP A 64 -11.19 21.32 -19.10
C ASP A 64 -9.89 20.56 -19.36
N LEU A 65 -9.01 21.12 -20.20
CA LEU A 65 -7.76 20.53 -20.66
C LEU A 65 -6.59 21.40 -20.27
N ILE A 66 -5.51 20.80 -19.79
CA ILE A 66 -4.21 21.48 -19.64
C ILE A 66 -3.38 21.21 -20.91
N VAL A 67 -3.02 22.28 -21.58
CA VAL A 67 -2.15 22.26 -22.77
C VAL A 67 -0.87 23.02 -22.45
N SER A 68 0.27 22.36 -22.57
CA SER A 68 1.59 22.96 -22.35
C SER A 68 2.11 23.67 -23.58
N GLY A 69 2.75 24.83 -23.39
CA GLY A 69 3.38 25.60 -24.45
C GLY A 69 3.45 27.11 -24.16
N SER A 70 4.09 27.87 -25.06
CA SER A 70 4.11 29.32 -24.94
C SER A 70 2.69 29.92 -25.12
N GLN A 71 2.45 31.10 -24.56
CA GLN A 71 1.14 31.75 -24.65
C GLN A 71 0.72 31.98 -26.11
N GLU A 72 1.65 32.32 -27.00
CA GLU A 72 1.41 32.49 -28.43
C GLU A 72 0.95 31.17 -29.09
N ARG A 73 1.58 30.05 -28.73
CA ARG A 73 1.17 28.74 -29.22
C ARG A 73 -0.22 28.37 -28.72
N ILE A 74 -0.51 28.60 -27.45
CA ILE A 74 -1.84 28.36 -26.86
C ILE A 74 -2.91 29.17 -27.57
N GLU A 75 -2.66 30.45 -27.86
CA GLU A 75 -3.61 31.31 -28.56
C GLU A 75 -3.83 30.87 -30.00
N ARG A 76 -2.78 30.41 -30.71
CA ARG A 76 -2.95 29.82 -32.04
C ARG A 76 -3.82 28.58 -32.02
N LEU A 77 -3.55 27.66 -31.07
CA LEU A 77 -4.33 26.41 -30.90
C LEU A 77 -5.79 26.74 -30.55
N ALA A 78 -6.02 27.64 -29.60
CA ALA A 78 -7.35 28.04 -29.17
C ALA A 78 -8.15 28.62 -30.34
N ARG A 79 -7.56 29.53 -31.16
CA ARG A 79 -8.21 30.06 -32.36
C ARG A 79 -8.46 29.01 -33.42
N ARG A 80 -7.48 28.11 -33.67
CA ARG A 80 -7.60 27.05 -34.69
C ARG A 80 -8.74 26.07 -34.39
N HIS A 81 -8.91 25.72 -33.11
CA HIS A 81 -9.90 24.75 -32.68
C HIS A 81 -11.16 25.35 -32.04
N GLY A 82 -11.31 26.67 -32.06
CA GLY A 82 -12.49 27.36 -31.50
C GLY A 82 -12.65 27.19 -29.99
N LEU A 83 -11.53 27.17 -29.24
CA LEU A 83 -11.51 26.88 -27.80
C LEU A 83 -11.45 28.15 -26.97
N THR A 84 -12.01 28.09 -25.77
CA THR A 84 -11.93 29.15 -24.78
C THR A 84 -10.77 28.91 -23.82
N VAL A 85 -9.91 29.93 -23.66
CA VAL A 85 -8.86 29.92 -22.63
C VAL A 85 -9.52 30.23 -21.28
N LYS A 86 -9.65 29.21 -20.41
CA LYS A 86 -10.23 29.36 -19.07
C LYS A 86 -9.23 29.95 -18.08
N LYS A 87 -7.97 29.53 -18.15
CA LYS A 87 -6.90 29.96 -17.22
C LYS A 87 -5.55 29.94 -17.92
N ARG A 88 -4.75 30.99 -17.74
CA ARG A 88 -3.36 31.04 -18.22
C ARG A 88 -2.43 30.51 -17.13
N LEU A 89 -1.49 29.69 -17.52
CA LEU A 89 -0.43 29.10 -16.66
C LEU A 89 0.93 29.57 -17.18
N THR A 90 1.94 29.55 -16.36
CA THR A 90 3.33 29.87 -16.78
C THR A 90 3.82 28.93 -17.88
N SER A 91 3.43 27.64 -17.82
CA SER A 91 3.84 26.58 -18.75
C SER A 91 2.80 26.24 -19.82
N GLY A 92 1.68 27.01 -19.93
CA GLY A 92 0.60 26.70 -20.85
C GLY A 92 -0.72 27.37 -20.51
N ALA A 93 -1.83 26.68 -20.71
CA ALA A 93 -3.16 27.14 -20.30
C ALA A 93 -4.14 26.01 -20.08
N VAL A 94 -5.22 26.30 -19.33
CA VAL A 94 -6.42 25.47 -19.27
C VAL A 94 -7.39 25.95 -20.37
N LEU A 95 -7.82 25.01 -21.21
CA LEU A 95 -8.78 25.24 -22.31
C LEU A 95 -10.03 24.42 -22.04
N THR A 96 -11.19 25.01 -22.20
CA THR A 96 -12.46 24.26 -22.18
C THR A 96 -12.78 23.74 -23.59
N ALA A 97 -12.97 22.43 -23.72
CA ALA A 97 -13.16 21.73 -24.98
C ALA A 97 -14.37 20.79 -24.96
N SER A 98 -15.10 20.73 -26.06
CA SER A 98 -16.07 19.66 -26.30
C SER A 98 -15.34 18.34 -26.64
N ARG A 99 -16.03 17.20 -26.57
CA ARG A 99 -15.51 15.89 -26.98
C ARG A 99 -14.91 15.92 -28.41
N SER A 100 -15.59 16.57 -29.38
CA SER A 100 -15.08 16.69 -30.74
C SER A 100 -13.80 17.51 -30.81
N ALA A 101 -13.71 18.57 -30.02
CA ALA A 101 -12.52 19.40 -29.93
C ALA A 101 -11.33 18.66 -29.27
N VAL A 102 -11.56 17.81 -28.24
CA VAL A 102 -10.52 16.95 -27.67
C VAL A 102 -9.95 16.00 -28.73
N ASN A 103 -10.81 15.36 -29.53
CA ASN A 103 -10.37 14.49 -30.62
C ASN A 103 -9.61 15.26 -31.73
N ALA A 104 -10.02 16.48 -32.06
CA ALA A 104 -9.32 17.31 -33.04
C ALA A 104 -7.93 17.76 -32.53
N LEU A 105 -7.83 18.15 -31.24
CA LEU A 105 -6.56 18.47 -30.59
C LEU A 105 -5.63 17.26 -30.51
N ALA A 106 -6.17 16.08 -30.24
CA ALA A 106 -5.38 14.85 -30.19
C ALA A 106 -4.73 14.48 -31.55
N GLN A 107 -5.26 15.00 -32.65
CA GLN A 107 -4.75 14.78 -33.99
C GLN A 107 -3.88 15.98 -34.48
N ASP A 108 -3.79 17.07 -33.71
CA ASP A 108 -2.97 18.22 -34.06
C ASP A 108 -1.48 17.90 -33.84
N GLY A 109 -0.71 17.92 -34.91
CA GLY A 109 0.73 17.58 -34.90
C GLY A 109 1.59 18.52 -34.05
N GLU A 110 1.06 19.65 -33.60
CA GLU A 110 1.73 20.54 -32.66
C GLU A 110 1.59 20.07 -31.20
N ILE A 111 0.79 19.05 -30.90
CA ILE A 111 0.51 18.60 -29.52
C ILE A 111 1.07 17.21 -29.27
N ASP A 112 1.98 17.09 -28.30
CA ASP A 112 2.56 15.81 -27.89
C ASP A 112 1.73 15.08 -26.84
N ALA A 113 1.07 15.83 -25.95
CA ALA A 113 0.24 15.30 -24.88
C ALA A 113 -0.88 16.27 -24.49
N LEU A 114 -2.02 15.72 -24.12
CA LEU A 114 -3.16 16.42 -23.54
C LEU A 114 -3.50 15.79 -22.19
N SER A 115 -3.65 16.63 -21.18
CA SER A 115 -4.10 16.22 -19.85
C SER A 115 -5.43 16.92 -19.53
N GLY A 116 -6.32 16.23 -18.83
CA GLY A 116 -7.46 16.87 -18.19
C GLY A 116 -6.99 17.85 -17.11
N ASP A 117 -7.91 18.67 -16.61
CA ASP A 117 -7.72 19.52 -15.43
C ASP A 117 -8.49 18.89 -14.26
N PRO A 118 -7.96 17.80 -13.66
CA PRO A 118 -8.65 17.07 -12.60
C PRO A 118 -8.75 17.94 -11.36
N VAL A 119 -9.81 17.73 -10.59
CA VAL A 119 -9.95 18.34 -9.27
C VAL A 119 -8.85 17.79 -8.35
N VAL A 120 -7.89 18.61 -8.03
CA VAL A 120 -6.85 18.27 -7.05
C VAL A 120 -7.46 18.38 -5.65
N ARG A 121 -7.53 17.27 -4.95
CA ARG A 121 -7.96 17.20 -3.55
C ARG A 121 -6.75 16.97 -2.66
N SER A 122 -6.84 17.36 -1.39
CA SER A 122 -5.84 16.97 -0.39
C SER A 122 -5.82 15.45 -0.27
N HIS A 123 -4.62 14.86 -0.27
CA HIS A 123 -4.47 13.41 -0.19
C HIS A 123 -5.01 12.82 1.13
N MET A 124 -5.02 13.57 2.26
CA MET A 124 -5.63 13.08 3.50
C MET A 124 -7.16 13.01 3.41
N ALA A 125 -7.83 13.96 2.74
CA ALA A 125 -9.27 13.85 2.48
C ALA A 125 -9.60 12.64 1.61
N LEU A 126 -8.74 12.31 0.65
CA LEU A 126 -8.86 11.11 -0.15
C LEU A 126 -8.64 9.86 0.70
N THR A 127 -7.57 9.82 1.49
CA THR A 127 -7.23 8.69 2.38
C THR A 127 -8.36 8.39 3.35
N THR A 128 -8.92 9.40 4.01
CA THR A 128 -10.02 9.21 4.97
C THR A 128 -11.29 8.69 4.29
N LYS A 129 -11.55 9.12 3.07
CA LYS A 129 -12.70 8.65 2.28
C LYS A 129 -12.49 7.22 1.76
N THR A 130 -11.33 6.92 1.17
CA THR A 130 -11.01 5.58 0.64
C THR A 130 -11.05 4.51 1.75
N THR A 131 -10.63 4.86 2.96
CA THR A 131 -10.63 3.94 4.10
C THR A 131 -11.93 3.88 4.88
N GLY A 132 -12.88 4.81 4.65
CA GLY A 132 -14.12 4.93 5.41
C GLY A 132 -13.97 5.57 6.79
N ALA A 133 -12.89 6.34 7.04
CA ALA A 133 -12.70 7.04 8.30
C ALA A 133 -13.75 8.15 8.49
N ASP A 134 -14.15 8.84 7.44
CA ASP A 134 -15.22 9.84 7.43
C ASP A 134 -16.59 9.22 7.78
N ALA A 135 -16.86 8.01 7.30
CA ALA A 135 -18.04 7.24 7.70
C ALA A 135 -17.99 6.86 9.19
N ALA A 136 -16.82 6.51 9.73
CA ALA A 136 -16.65 6.24 11.15
C ALA A 136 -16.86 7.50 12.02
N TRP A 137 -16.39 8.67 11.60
CA TRP A 137 -16.60 9.93 12.32
C TRP A 137 -18.07 10.34 12.37
N SER A 138 -18.80 10.12 11.27
CA SER A 138 -20.23 10.46 11.18
C SER A 138 -21.13 9.47 11.91
N GLY A 139 -20.61 8.32 12.34
CA GLY A 139 -21.39 7.23 12.94
C GLY A 139 -22.11 6.35 11.92
N ALA A 140 -21.76 6.46 10.63
CA ALA A 140 -22.33 5.64 9.58
C ALA A 140 -21.84 4.17 9.63
N VAL A 141 -20.68 3.91 10.27
CA VAL A 141 -20.20 2.54 10.49
C VAL A 141 -21.03 1.89 11.59
N ALA A 142 -21.90 0.96 11.20
CA ALA A 142 -22.77 0.24 12.12
C ALA A 142 -21.92 -0.38 13.26
N THR A 143 -22.43 -0.37 14.48
CA THR A 143 -21.79 -0.93 15.70
C THR A 143 -20.64 -0.13 16.32
N LEU A 144 -20.01 0.80 15.63
CA LEU A 144 -18.97 1.65 16.23
C LEU A 144 -19.53 2.95 16.83
N GLY A 145 -20.65 3.45 16.28
CA GLY A 145 -21.13 4.80 16.59
C GLY A 145 -20.23 5.89 16.00
N ALA A 146 -20.42 7.11 16.40
CA ALA A 146 -19.56 8.22 15.98
C ALA A 146 -18.25 8.20 16.77
N VAL A 147 -17.17 7.79 16.14
CA VAL A 147 -15.84 7.62 16.76
C VAL A 147 -14.82 8.54 16.12
N ASN A 148 -13.85 9.01 16.89
CA ASN A 148 -12.79 9.90 16.42
C ASN A 148 -11.43 9.65 17.11
N GLY A 149 -11.31 8.53 17.85
CA GLY A 149 -10.12 8.12 18.59
C GLY A 149 -10.05 8.71 20.01
N ARG A 150 -11.16 9.23 20.55
CA ARG A 150 -11.20 9.84 21.88
C ARG A 150 -10.81 8.81 22.97
N GLY A 151 -9.93 9.23 23.88
CA GLY A 151 -9.48 8.39 24.99
C GLY A 151 -8.43 7.34 24.61
N ILE A 152 -8.07 7.23 23.33
CA ILE A 152 -7.06 6.28 22.86
C ILE A 152 -5.70 6.96 22.77
N GLY A 153 -4.73 6.42 23.55
CA GLY A 153 -3.33 6.81 23.46
C GLY A 153 -2.61 6.02 22.38
N VAL A 154 -1.92 6.72 21.50
CA VAL A 154 -1.08 6.14 20.44
C VAL A 154 0.38 6.52 20.71
N ALA A 155 1.22 5.54 20.97
CA ALA A 155 2.66 5.75 21.08
C ALA A 155 3.31 5.62 19.70
N ILE A 156 3.98 6.68 19.24
CA ILE A 156 4.70 6.75 17.99
C ILE A 156 6.19 6.57 18.28
N ILE A 157 6.74 5.44 17.87
CA ILE A 157 8.16 5.09 18.02
C ILE A 157 8.86 5.46 16.71
N ASP A 158 9.48 6.66 16.67
CA ASP A 158 9.97 7.27 15.43
C ASP A 158 11.05 8.33 15.71
N SER A 159 11.20 9.35 14.87
CA SER A 159 12.19 10.44 14.98
C SER A 159 11.79 11.58 15.93
N GLY A 160 10.68 11.44 16.64
CA GLY A 160 10.11 12.50 17.48
C GLY A 160 8.88 13.15 16.87
N ILE A 161 8.32 14.16 17.56
CA ILE A 161 7.19 14.96 17.06
C ILE A 161 7.53 16.43 17.31
N ALA A 162 7.55 17.24 16.25
CA ALA A 162 7.71 18.68 16.34
C ALA A 162 6.42 19.42 16.65
N ASP A 163 6.53 20.62 17.16
CA ASP A 163 5.38 21.50 17.36
C ASP A 163 4.77 21.87 16.01
N HIS A 164 3.50 21.53 15.86
CA HIS A 164 2.70 21.88 14.69
C HIS A 164 1.27 22.27 15.13
N PRO A 165 0.68 23.34 14.58
CA PRO A 165 -0.64 23.79 15.01
C PRO A 165 -1.73 22.71 14.91
N ALA A 166 -1.66 21.82 13.91
CA ALA A 166 -2.62 20.71 13.75
C ALA A 166 -2.47 19.62 14.83
N LEU A 167 -1.32 19.56 15.50
CA LEU A 167 -1.01 18.60 16.58
C LEU A 167 -1.08 19.23 17.97
N LYS A 168 -1.49 20.51 18.06
CA LYS A 168 -1.62 21.22 19.35
C LYS A 168 -2.52 20.45 20.29
N ASP A 169 -2.07 20.25 21.53
CA ASP A 169 -2.76 19.51 22.59
C ASP A 169 -2.99 18.01 22.28
N ARG A 170 -2.31 17.44 21.25
CA ARG A 170 -2.34 16.01 20.96
C ARG A 170 -1.21 15.27 21.64
N VAL A 171 -0.01 15.83 21.66
CA VAL A 171 1.16 15.20 22.28
C VAL A 171 1.14 15.41 23.78
N VAL A 172 0.89 14.33 24.52
CA VAL A 172 0.76 14.37 26.01
C VAL A 172 2.04 13.95 26.72
N ALA A 173 2.95 13.25 26.04
CA ALA A 173 4.27 12.88 26.55
C ALA A 173 5.27 12.78 25.40
N SER A 174 6.53 13.09 25.70
CA SER A 174 7.66 12.96 24.77
C SER A 174 8.87 12.43 25.53
N VAL A 175 9.49 11.34 25.01
CA VAL A 175 10.68 10.71 25.55
C VAL A 175 11.70 10.52 24.43
N ASP A 176 12.95 10.82 24.73
CA ASP A 176 14.08 10.67 23.79
C ASP A 176 15.01 9.56 24.26
N PHE A 177 15.09 8.48 23.50
CA PHE A 177 15.96 7.33 23.76
C PHE A 177 17.31 7.45 23.07
N THR A 178 17.44 8.34 22.06
CA THR A 178 18.70 8.58 21.35
C THR A 178 19.69 9.41 22.17
N SER A 179 19.16 10.18 23.16
CA SER A 179 19.94 11.06 24.01
C SER A 179 19.28 11.23 25.37
N ARG A 180 20.02 11.01 26.46
CA ARG A 180 19.52 11.20 27.83
C ARG A 180 19.15 12.65 28.18
N ARG A 181 19.50 13.62 27.34
CA ARG A 181 19.24 15.06 27.54
C ARG A 181 18.37 15.67 26.44
N GLY A 182 17.93 14.85 25.46
CA GLY A 182 17.11 15.27 24.35
C GLY A 182 15.69 15.67 24.79
N ARG A 183 15.09 16.62 24.06
CA ARG A 183 13.69 17.05 24.28
C ARG A 183 12.69 16.30 23.38
N GLY A 184 13.11 15.23 22.70
CA GLY A 184 12.28 14.47 21.78
C GLY A 184 11.84 15.25 20.53
N ARG A 185 12.53 16.36 20.20
CA ARG A 185 12.27 17.14 18.99
C ARG A 185 12.51 16.31 17.75
N ASP A 186 11.69 16.50 16.73
CA ASP A 186 11.83 15.85 15.43
C ASP A 186 12.76 16.64 14.51
N ASP A 187 14.03 16.26 14.51
CA ASP A 187 15.05 16.88 13.66
C ASP A 187 15.12 16.23 12.25
N TYR A 188 14.52 15.03 12.08
CA TYR A 188 14.44 14.33 10.81
C TYR A 188 13.18 14.71 10.02
N GLY A 189 12.01 14.74 10.69
CA GLY A 189 10.74 15.17 10.11
C GLY A 189 9.75 14.05 9.78
N HIS A 190 10.16 12.78 9.95
CA HIS A 190 9.31 11.63 9.66
C HIS A 190 8.23 11.41 10.72
N GLY A 191 8.59 11.42 12.00
CA GLY A 191 7.65 11.18 13.10
C GLY A 191 6.54 12.23 13.20
N THR A 192 6.84 13.50 12.89
CA THR A 192 5.83 14.56 12.81
C THR A 192 4.82 14.29 11.71
N HIS A 193 5.29 13.82 10.55
CA HIS A 193 4.42 13.45 9.43
C HIS A 193 3.49 12.29 9.81
N ILE A 194 4.03 11.24 10.43
CA ILE A 194 3.28 10.10 10.98
C ILE A 194 2.22 10.57 11.98
N ALA A 195 2.59 11.46 12.92
CA ALA A 195 1.69 12.01 13.91
C ALA A 195 0.49 12.74 13.28
N GLY A 196 0.73 13.48 12.20
CA GLY A 196 -0.32 14.16 11.45
C GLY A 196 -1.28 13.20 10.77
N ILE A 197 -0.81 12.13 10.13
CA ILE A 197 -1.67 11.09 9.54
C ILE A 197 -2.59 10.48 10.60
N ILE A 198 -2.06 10.23 11.80
CA ILE A 198 -2.82 9.59 12.87
C ILE A 198 -3.83 10.58 13.48
N ALA A 199 -3.41 11.80 13.90
CA ALA A 199 -4.21 12.61 14.81
C ALA A 199 -4.25 14.11 14.53
N ALA A 200 -3.84 14.58 13.33
CA ALA A 200 -4.01 15.98 13.00
C ALA A 200 -5.47 16.40 13.04
N ARG A 201 -5.74 17.60 13.58
CA ARG A 201 -7.06 18.21 13.48
C ARG A 201 -7.14 19.19 12.32
N SER A 202 -8.25 19.20 11.63
CA SER A 202 -8.53 20.21 10.61
C SER A 202 -8.75 21.58 11.22
N PHE A 203 -8.21 22.62 10.58
CA PHE A 203 -8.50 24.01 10.93
C PHE A 203 -9.62 24.60 10.07
N ASN A 204 -9.92 23.98 8.95
CA ASN A 204 -10.89 24.49 8.01
C ASN A 204 -12.12 23.58 7.96
N ARG A 205 -13.17 23.98 8.69
CA ARG A 205 -14.44 23.22 8.76
C ARG A 205 -15.21 23.23 7.42
N THR A 206 -14.82 24.08 6.47
CA THR A 206 -15.50 24.23 5.18
C THR A 206 -14.77 23.52 4.03
N ALA A 207 -13.50 23.19 4.19
CA ALA A 207 -12.76 22.37 3.24
C ALA A 207 -12.87 20.91 3.73
N GLU A 208 -13.65 20.11 3.07
CA GLU A 208 -13.94 18.68 3.29
C GLU A 208 -12.77 17.89 3.90
N GLY A 209 -12.51 18.03 5.21
CA GLY A 209 -11.55 17.24 5.98
C GLY A 209 -10.11 17.17 5.47
N ALA A 210 -9.72 18.10 4.60
CA ALA A 210 -8.52 18.02 3.74
C ALA A 210 -7.21 17.74 4.47
N GLU A 211 -7.13 18.06 5.77
CA GLU A 211 -5.88 17.97 6.56
C GLU A 211 -6.12 17.23 7.88
N GLN A 212 -7.24 16.54 8.01
CA GLN A 212 -7.61 15.82 9.22
C GLN A 212 -6.98 14.44 9.24
N GLY A 213 -6.32 14.07 10.34
CA GLY A 213 -5.82 12.74 10.57
C GLY A 213 -6.95 11.73 10.75
N MET A 214 -6.61 10.44 10.66
CA MET A 214 -7.57 9.33 10.76
C MET A 214 -8.35 9.33 12.08
N ALA A 215 -7.69 9.60 13.22
CA ALA A 215 -8.25 9.62 14.57
C ALA A 215 -7.96 10.96 15.25
N PRO A 216 -8.66 12.05 14.86
CA PRO A 216 -8.29 13.42 15.23
C PRO A 216 -8.47 13.76 16.72
N ALA A 217 -9.11 12.91 17.50
CA ALA A 217 -9.23 13.07 18.96
C ALA A 217 -8.34 12.11 19.77
N ALA A 218 -7.57 11.25 19.11
CA ALA A 218 -6.54 10.46 19.78
C ALA A 218 -5.46 11.37 20.39
N HIS A 219 -4.84 10.93 21.48
CA HIS A 219 -3.68 11.60 22.04
C HIS A 219 -2.40 10.80 21.74
N LEU A 220 -1.31 11.52 21.60
CA LEU A 220 -0.06 10.99 21.09
C LEU A 220 1.02 10.97 22.16
N ILE A 221 1.80 9.93 22.17
CA ILE A 221 3.00 9.78 22.97
C ILE A 221 4.19 9.66 22.01
N SER A 222 5.09 10.64 22.02
CA SER A 222 6.28 10.69 21.19
C SER A 222 7.41 9.92 21.85
N LEU A 223 7.85 8.83 21.22
CA LEU A 223 8.98 8.00 21.67
C LEU A 223 10.08 8.07 20.59
N LYS A 224 11.02 9.01 20.76
CA LYS A 224 12.09 9.25 19.79
C LYS A 224 13.18 8.19 19.91
N VAL A 225 13.37 7.44 18.83
CA VAL A 225 14.41 6.40 18.67
C VAL A 225 15.28 6.61 17.44
N LEU A 226 14.89 7.55 16.54
CA LEU A 226 15.65 7.87 15.34
C LEU A 226 16.30 9.26 15.48
N GLY A 227 17.55 9.34 15.05
CA GLY A 227 18.33 10.59 15.00
C GLY A 227 17.90 11.52 13.87
N ALA A 228 18.66 12.61 13.71
CA ALA A 228 18.41 13.61 12.67
C ALA A 228 18.60 13.05 11.25
N ASP A 229 19.38 12.00 11.09
CA ASP A 229 19.63 11.30 9.83
C ASP A 229 18.57 10.21 9.52
N GLY A 230 17.59 10.03 10.42
CA GLY A 230 16.57 8.99 10.30
C GLY A 230 17.03 7.59 10.69
N SER A 231 18.25 7.43 11.21
CA SER A 231 18.77 6.16 11.71
C SER A 231 18.60 6.03 13.24
N GLY A 232 18.60 4.79 13.75
CA GLY A 232 18.50 4.50 15.17
C GLY A 232 18.97 3.08 15.51
N GLN A 233 19.07 2.78 16.80
CA GLN A 233 19.51 1.48 17.28
C GLN A 233 18.31 0.60 17.66
N ALA A 234 18.43 -0.70 17.41
CA ALA A 234 17.42 -1.68 17.82
C ALA A 234 17.16 -1.66 19.34
N SER A 235 18.21 -1.40 20.14
CA SER A 235 18.12 -1.27 21.61
C SER A 235 17.20 -0.12 22.03
N ASP A 236 17.25 1.03 21.32
CA ASP A 236 16.41 2.19 21.63
C ASP A 236 14.95 1.90 21.30
N VAL A 237 14.70 1.17 20.20
CA VAL A 237 13.34 0.70 19.84
C VAL A 237 12.78 -0.23 20.89
N ILE A 238 13.59 -1.19 21.38
CA ILE A 238 13.18 -2.12 22.44
C ILE A 238 12.89 -1.37 23.73
N GLU A 239 13.74 -0.44 24.13
CA GLU A 239 13.55 0.39 25.33
C GLU A 239 12.28 1.23 25.24
N ALA A 240 12.00 1.81 24.07
CA ALA A 240 10.77 2.57 23.80
C ALA A 240 9.51 1.68 23.91
N ILE A 241 9.54 0.45 23.37
CA ILE A 241 8.44 -0.50 23.50
C ILE A 241 8.22 -0.87 24.98
N ASP A 242 9.28 -1.19 25.70
CA ASP A 242 9.19 -1.56 27.13
C ASP A 242 8.72 -0.36 27.99
N TRP A 243 9.12 0.87 27.63
CA TRP A 243 8.58 2.08 28.23
C TRP A 243 7.06 2.22 27.98
N ALA A 244 6.63 2.02 26.76
CA ALA A 244 5.20 2.08 26.41
C ALA A 244 4.39 1.02 27.16
N ILE A 245 4.91 -0.21 27.33
CA ILE A 245 4.28 -1.26 28.13
C ILE A 245 4.15 -0.82 29.59
N ARG A 246 5.20 -0.25 30.18
CA ARG A 246 5.24 0.20 31.57
C ARG A 246 4.22 1.30 31.84
N TYR A 247 4.13 2.28 30.95
CA TYR A 247 3.31 3.47 31.14
C TYR A 247 1.94 3.43 30.44
N ARG A 248 1.57 2.27 29.85
CA ARG A 248 0.32 2.15 29.11
C ARG A 248 -0.93 2.58 29.86
N LYS A 249 -1.02 2.29 31.16
CA LYS A 249 -2.15 2.69 31.99
C LYS A 249 -2.13 4.18 32.31
N SER A 250 -0.96 4.75 32.58
CA SER A 250 -0.79 6.16 32.94
C SER A 250 -1.15 7.10 31.80
N PHE A 251 -0.85 6.70 30.56
CA PHE A 251 -1.12 7.49 29.36
C PHE A 251 -2.22 6.89 28.47
N GLY A 252 -2.97 5.91 28.94
CA GLY A 252 -4.04 5.27 28.14
C GLY A 252 -3.56 4.71 26.80
N ILE A 253 -2.29 4.25 26.73
CA ILE A 253 -1.72 3.73 25.48
C ILE A 253 -2.43 2.43 25.13
N ARG A 254 -2.97 2.37 23.93
CA ARG A 254 -3.61 1.18 23.36
C ARG A 254 -2.94 0.73 22.07
N VAL A 255 -2.25 1.64 21.38
CA VAL A 255 -1.66 1.37 20.05
C VAL A 255 -0.21 1.83 20.03
N LEU A 256 0.68 1.00 19.45
CA LEU A 256 2.05 1.36 19.10
C LEU A 256 2.16 1.44 17.57
N ASN A 257 2.71 2.54 17.07
CA ASN A 257 3.07 2.71 15.67
C ASN A 257 4.59 2.56 15.50
N LEU A 258 5.00 1.62 14.67
CA LEU A 258 6.38 1.31 14.31
C LEU A 258 6.58 1.53 12.81
N SER A 259 6.68 2.80 12.39
CA SER A 259 6.92 3.17 10.99
C SER A 259 8.42 3.12 10.62
N LEU A 260 9.12 2.10 11.10
CA LEU A 260 10.54 1.86 10.95
C LEU A 260 10.82 0.38 10.70
N GLY A 261 12.03 0.05 10.28
CA GLY A 261 12.41 -1.36 10.11
C GLY A 261 13.86 -1.55 9.71
N ALA A 262 14.34 -2.78 9.96
CA ALA A 262 15.66 -3.24 9.56
C ALA A 262 15.54 -4.54 8.76
N ALA A 263 16.55 -4.86 7.95
CA ALA A 263 16.60 -6.14 7.24
C ALA A 263 16.57 -7.29 8.26
N PRO A 264 15.70 -8.30 8.08
CA PRO A 264 15.64 -9.44 8.99
C PRO A 264 16.89 -10.31 8.81
N THR A 265 17.57 -10.63 9.91
CA THR A 265 18.77 -11.46 9.92
C THR A 265 18.53 -12.83 10.53
N GLN A 266 17.35 -13.05 11.10
CA GLN A 266 16.99 -14.26 11.86
C GLN A 266 15.47 -14.43 11.92
N SER A 267 15.02 -15.58 12.48
CA SER A 267 13.61 -15.83 12.75
C SER A 267 13.02 -14.75 13.67
N TYR A 268 11.74 -14.40 13.48
CA TYR A 268 11.03 -13.50 14.41
C TYR A 268 11.09 -13.99 15.86
N ARG A 269 11.27 -15.31 16.08
CA ARG A 269 11.36 -15.91 17.42
C ARG A 269 12.61 -15.47 18.16
N ASP A 270 13.69 -15.23 17.41
CA ASP A 270 15.00 -14.87 17.94
C ASP A 270 15.30 -13.38 17.80
N ASP A 271 14.51 -12.66 16.99
CA ASP A 271 14.64 -11.22 16.76
C ASP A 271 14.23 -10.43 18.00
N PRO A 272 15.14 -9.67 18.64
CA PRO A 272 14.84 -8.98 19.91
C PRO A 272 13.73 -7.92 19.78
N ILE A 273 13.59 -7.26 18.61
CA ILE A 273 12.50 -6.28 18.39
C ILE A 273 11.17 -7.03 18.27
N CYS A 274 11.13 -8.15 17.53
CA CYS A 274 9.93 -8.98 17.44
C CYS A 274 9.52 -9.55 18.79
N GLN A 275 10.47 -9.94 19.65
CA GLN A 275 10.20 -10.37 21.03
C GLN A 275 9.63 -9.20 21.88
N ALA A 276 10.10 -7.96 21.68
CA ALA A 276 9.53 -6.80 22.35
C ALA A 276 8.08 -6.52 21.86
N VAL A 277 7.82 -6.67 20.56
CA VAL A 277 6.47 -6.60 19.98
C VAL A 277 5.56 -7.65 20.60
N GLU A 278 6.02 -8.89 20.74
CA GLU A 278 5.26 -9.96 21.40
C GLU A 278 4.89 -9.59 22.84
N ARG A 279 5.85 -9.04 23.62
CA ARG A 279 5.59 -8.57 25.00
C ARG A 279 4.54 -7.47 25.02
N ALA A 280 4.59 -6.51 24.06
CA ALA A 280 3.62 -5.44 23.95
C ALA A 280 2.20 -5.97 23.68
N VAL A 281 2.07 -6.91 22.74
CA VAL A 281 0.78 -7.53 22.40
C VAL A 281 0.23 -8.34 23.59
N LYS A 282 1.08 -9.12 24.26
CA LYS A 282 0.69 -9.83 25.51
C LYS A 282 0.28 -8.89 26.63
N ALA A 283 0.82 -7.66 26.65
CA ALA A 283 0.42 -6.61 27.59
C ALA A 283 -0.89 -5.89 27.20
N GLY A 284 -1.51 -6.25 26.07
CA GLY A 284 -2.77 -5.69 25.58
C GLY A 284 -2.63 -4.50 24.65
N LEU A 285 -1.44 -4.26 24.10
CA LEU A 285 -1.19 -3.19 23.13
C LEU A 285 -1.32 -3.71 21.69
N VAL A 286 -2.02 -2.99 20.83
CA VAL A 286 -2.02 -3.27 19.39
C VAL A 286 -0.74 -2.69 18.80
N VAL A 287 0.02 -3.49 18.08
CA VAL A 287 1.26 -3.05 17.43
C VAL A 287 1.06 -3.04 15.92
N VAL A 288 1.24 -1.88 15.31
CA VAL A 288 1.19 -1.68 13.85
C VAL A 288 2.60 -1.40 13.36
N ALA A 289 3.05 -2.15 12.35
CA ALA A 289 4.39 -2.02 11.78
C ALA A 289 4.34 -1.86 10.26
N SER A 290 5.25 -1.08 9.71
CA SER A 290 5.42 -0.99 8.26
C SER A 290 6.05 -2.26 7.69
N ALA A 291 5.64 -2.67 6.48
CA ALA A 291 6.21 -3.83 5.80
C ALA A 291 7.64 -3.58 5.27
N GLY A 292 7.98 -2.32 5.00
CA GLY A 292 9.22 -1.93 4.34
C GLY A 292 9.01 -1.47 2.90
N ASN A 293 10.04 -0.88 2.31
CA ASN A 293 9.97 -0.27 0.96
C ASN A 293 10.96 -0.92 -0.02
N TYR A 294 11.14 -2.25 0.09
CA TYR A 294 12.09 -3.04 -0.69
C TYR A 294 11.40 -4.01 -1.68
N GLY A 295 10.18 -3.66 -2.11
CA GLY A 295 9.38 -4.50 -3.03
C GLY A 295 9.89 -4.56 -4.46
N THR A 296 10.85 -3.69 -4.84
CA THR A 296 11.52 -3.69 -6.15
C THR A 296 13.01 -3.43 -6.00
N ASN A 297 13.82 -3.97 -6.95
CA ASN A 297 15.23 -3.64 -7.09
C ASN A 297 15.44 -2.41 -8.00
N GLU A 298 16.70 -2.03 -8.21
CA GLU A 298 17.10 -0.92 -9.09
C GLU A 298 16.64 -1.07 -10.55
N LYS A 299 16.35 -2.30 -10.98
CA LYS A 299 15.84 -2.63 -12.32
C LYS A 299 14.31 -2.69 -12.37
N ASN A 300 13.61 -2.22 -11.35
CA ASN A 300 12.14 -2.31 -11.17
C ASN A 300 11.59 -3.75 -11.21
N GLN A 301 12.41 -4.77 -10.92
CA GLN A 301 11.96 -6.15 -10.79
C GLN A 301 11.40 -6.35 -9.38
N GLN A 302 10.31 -7.08 -9.26
CA GLN A 302 9.68 -7.37 -7.97
C GLN A 302 10.57 -8.25 -7.10
N ILE A 303 10.65 -7.90 -5.80
CA ILE A 303 11.37 -8.65 -4.78
C ILE A 303 10.35 -9.18 -3.78
N TYR A 304 10.33 -10.50 -3.63
CA TYR A 304 9.61 -11.21 -2.58
C TYR A 304 10.54 -11.51 -1.40
N GLY A 305 9.98 -11.78 -0.23
CA GLY A 305 10.78 -12.00 0.97
C GLY A 305 11.40 -10.72 1.54
N SER A 306 10.87 -9.55 1.15
CA SER A 306 11.47 -8.24 1.43
C SER A 306 10.87 -7.52 2.65
N VAL A 307 10.00 -8.19 3.42
CA VAL A 307 9.41 -7.62 4.63
C VAL A 307 10.46 -7.45 5.72
N THR A 308 10.47 -6.27 6.35
CA THR A 308 11.48 -5.89 7.36
C THR A 308 11.06 -6.25 8.77
N SER A 309 12.01 -6.45 9.70
CA SER A 309 11.73 -6.49 11.14
C SER A 309 11.38 -5.06 11.62
N PRO A 310 10.35 -4.87 12.51
CA PRO A 310 9.55 -5.90 13.17
C PRO A 310 8.30 -6.36 12.39
N GLY A 311 8.11 -5.94 11.14
CA GLY A 311 6.97 -6.36 10.31
C GLY A 311 6.92 -7.87 10.04
N ILE A 312 8.04 -8.60 10.18
CA ILE A 312 8.06 -10.07 10.11
C ILE A 312 7.35 -10.75 11.28
N SER A 313 7.07 -10.03 12.38
CA SER A 313 6.42 -10.60 13.56
C SER A 313 4.96 -10.98 13.28
N PRO A 314 4.51 -12.20 13.64
CA PRO A 314 3.10 -12.58 13.54
C PRO A 314 2.21 -11.78 14.51
N TYR A 315 2.79 -11.23 15.56
CA TYR A 315 2.07 -10.43 16.56
C TYR A 315 1.77 -9.00 16.08
N ALA A 316 2.59 -8.43 15.18
CA ALA A 316 2.33 -7.13 14.61
C ALA A 316 1.24 -7.18 13.52
N ILE A 317 0.50 -6.08 13.38
CA ILE A 317 -0.27 -5.78 12.17
C ILE A 317 0.70 -5.14 11.19
N THR A 318 1.13 -5.90 10.18
CA THR A 318 2.11 -5.47 9.21
C THR A 318 1.42 -4.88 7.99
N VAL A 319 1.77 -3.66 7.63
CA VAL A 319 1.04 -2.88 6.64
C VAL A 319 1.89 -2.60 5.41
N GLY A 320 1.41 -3.05 4.25
CA GLY A 320 1.91 -2.66 2.94
C GLY A 320 1.24 -1.38 2.43
N ALA A 321 1.66 -0.89 1.27
CA ALA A 321 1.19 0.38 0.73
C ALA A 321 0.47 0.22 -0.60
N ILE A 322 -0.63 0.97 -0.78
CA ILE A 322 -1.32 1.14 -2.06
C ILE A 322 -1.15 2.56 -2.61
N ARG A 323 -1.35 2.68 -3.93
CA ARG A 323 -1.58 3.90 -4.69
C ARG A 323 -3.06 4.00 -4.98
N THR A 324 -3.69 5.10 -4.57
CA THR A 324 -5.12 5.35 -4.79
C THR A 324 -5.39 6.06 -6.12
N GLN A 325 -4.42 6.17 -6.99
CA GLN A 325 -4.46 6.86 -8.30
C GLN A 325 -5.06 8.28 -8.24
N GLY A 326 -5.21 8.85 -7.05
CA GLY A 326 -5.82 10.17 -6.81
C GLY A 326 -7.35 10.15 -6.84
N THR A 327 -7.98 8.98 -6.78
CA THR A 327 -9.44 8.78 -6.78
C THR A 327 -9.92 8.18 -5.45
N ALA A 328 -11.23 8.24 -5.20
CA ALA A 328 -11.88 7.55 -4.09
C ALA A 328 -12.43 6.17 -4.51
N ASP A 329 -12.33 5.83 -5.78
CA ASP A 329 -12.73 4.54 -6.32
C ASP A 329 -11.66 3.51 -5.97
N LYS A 330 -12.02 2.50 -5.19
CA LYS A 330 -11.10 1.43 -4.77
C LYS A 330 -10.78 0.44 -5.91
N ALA A 331 -11.53 0.47 -7.01
CA ALA A 331 -11.34 -0.43 -8.13
C ALA A 331 -10.06 -0.13 -8.93
N ASP A 332 -9.55 1.11 -8.86
CA ASP A 332 -8.29 1.52 -9.48
C ASP A 332 -7.08 1.51 -8.53
N ASP A 333 -7.28 1.09 -7.28
CA ASP A 333 -6.21 0.97 -6.29
C ASP A 333 -5.21 -0.12 -6.69
N GLU A 334 -3.93 0.17 -6.55
CA GLU A 334 -2.84 -0.77 -6.83
C GLU A 334 -1.86 -0.85 -5.66
N VAL A 335 -1.34 -2.05 -5.38
CA VAL A 335 -0.22 -2.17 -4.45
C VAL A 335 0.99 -1.43 -5.02
N ALA A 336 1.56 -0.54 -4.22
CA ALA A 336 2.72 0.24 -4.65
C ALA A 336 3.89 -0.70 -4.99
N PRO A 337 4.55 -0.55 -6.16
CA PRO A 337 5.61 -1.47 -6.58
C PRO A 337 6.73 -1.64 -5.55
N TRP A 338 7.08 -0.56 -4.87
CA TRP A 338 8.11 -0.51 -3.83
C TRP A 338 7.66 -1.07 -2.47
N SER A 339 6.37 -1.31 -2.25
CA SER A 339 5.90 -1.96 -1.01
C SER A 339 6.51 -3.35 -0.88
N SER A 340 7.12 -3.64 0.28
CA SER A 340 7.70 -4.94 0.57
C SER A 340 6.66 -6.05 0.53
N LYS A 341 7.06 -7.21 0.01
CA LYS A 341 6.21 -8.37 -0.25
C LYS A 341 6.70 -9.58 0.52
N GLY A 342 5.75 -10.40 0.96
CA GLY A 342 6.03 -11.68 1.59
C GLY A 342 6.48 -12.77 0.58
N PRO A 343 6.57 -14.02 1.07
CA PRO A 343 6.51 -14.39 2.48
C PRO A 343 7.72 -13.85 3.25
N THR A 344 7.74 -13.88 4.60
CA THR A 344 8.93 -13.48 5.35
C THR A 344 10.14 -14.35 4.97
N MET A 345 11.34 -13.73 4.93
CA MET A 345 12.51 -14.40 4.37
C MET A 345 12.88 -15.71 5.10
N VAL A 346 12.82 -15.72 6.42
CA VAL A 346 13.26 -16.85 7.25
C VAL A 346 12.09 -17.78 7.57
N ASP A 347 11.02 -17.25 8.18
CA ASP A 347 9.92 -18.05 8.74
C ASP A 347 8.82 -18.37 7.72
N LYS A 348 8.89 -17.85 6.51
CA LYS A 348 7.93 -18.04 5.41
C LYS A 348 6.48 -17.65 5.75
N ILE A 349 6.30 -16.76 6.73
CA ILE A 349 5.00 -16.24 7.12
C ILE A 349 4.50 -15.29 6.05
N VAL A 350 3.23 -15.39 5.69
CA VAL A 350 2.62 -14.45 4.75
C VAL A 350 2.46 -13.09 5.40
N LYS A 351 3.00 -12.12 4.73
CA LYS A 351 2.97 -10.71 5.03
C LYS A 351 2.96 -9.91 3.71
N PRO A 352 2.45 -8.67 3.71
CA PRO A 352 1.83 -7.94 4.82
C PRO A 352 0.50 -8.56 5.28
N ASP A 353 -0.03 -8.15 6.45
CA ASP A 353 -1.35 -8.56 6.90
C ASP A 353 -2.47 -7.90 6.10
N LEU A 354 -2.29 -6.64 5.72
CA LEU A 354 -3.17 -5.85 4.86
C LEU A 354 -2.38 -4.68 4.26
N VAL A 355 -3.02 -3.95 3.37
CA VAL A 355 -2.48 -2.74 2.74
C VAL A 355 -3.36 -1.53 3.01
N ALA A 356 -2.79 -0.32 2.92
CA ALA A 356 -3.50 0.94 3.09
C ALA A 356 -2.86 2.05 2.24
N PRO A 357 -3.55 3.18 2.00
CA PRO A 357 -2.98 4.31 1.29
C PRO A 357 -1.62 4.73 1.86
N GLY A 358 -0.59 4.80 1.00
CA GLY A 358 0.78 5.11 1.41
C GLY A 358 1.57 5.88 0.37
N SER A 359 0.96 6.25 -0.75
CA SER A 359 1.62 7.00 -1.83
C SER A 359 1.18 8.46 -1.83
N GLN A 360 2.16 9.37 -1.86
CA GLN A 360 1.95 10.82 -1.92
C GLN A 360 1.06 11.39 -0.80
N ILE A 361 1.15 10.82 0.39
CA ILE A 361 0.38 11.27 1.55
C ILE A 361 0.88 12.64 2.00
N ILE A 362 -0.03 13.60 2.11
CA ILE A 362 0.25 14.94 2.61
C ILE A 362 -0.10 15.00 4.08
N SER A 363 0.86 15.35 4.94
CA SER A 363 0.66 15.47 6.37
C SER A 363 1.55 16.57 6.97
N THR A 364 1.48 16.76 8.29
CA THR A 364 2.20 17.81 9.02
C THR A 364 3.71 17.76 8.81
N ALA A 365 4.33 18.91 8.57
CA ALA A 365 5.77 19.07 8.38
C ALA A 365 6.47 19.54 9.67
N ALA A 366 7.62 18.96 9.97
CA ALA A 366 8.54 19.47 11.00
C ALA A 366 9.42 20.56 10.41
N ARG A 367 9.08 21.83 10.65
CA ARG A 367 9.80 22.96 10.06
C ARG A 367 11.29 22.93 10.39
N GLY A 368 12.13 22.98 9.36
CA GLY A 368 13.59 22.97 9.49
C GLY A 368 14.21 21.58 9.71
N ALA A 369 13.41 20.52 9.72
CA ALA A 369 13.92 19.14 9.77
C ALA A 369 14.60 18.73 8.46
N GLN A 370 15.45 17.71 8.54
CA GLN A 370 16.31 17.29 7.44
C GLN A 370 15.56 16.92 6.17
N LEU A 371 14.45 16.18 6.26
CA LEU A 371 13.66 15.79 5.09
C LEU A 371 13.14 17.00 4.31
N MET A 372 12.72 18.08 5.01
CA MET A 372 12.21 19.30 4.37
C MET A 372 13.33 20.08 3.67
N GLN A 373 14.56 19.97 4.17
CA GLN A 373 15.75 20.56 3.53
C GLN A 373 16.20 19.75 2.31
N GLN A 374 16.14 18.40 2.39
CA GLN A 374 16.52 17.51 1.29
C GLN A 374 15.54 17.54 0.12
N PHE A 375 14.24 17.71 0.40
CA PHE A 375 13.16 17.62 -0.60
C PHE A 375 12.24 18.84 -0.52
N PRO A 376 12.75 20.06 -0.75
CA PRO A 376 11.97 21.30 -0.63
C PRO A 376 10.80 21.39 -1.60
N ASP A 377 10.86 20.67 -2.73
CA ASP A 377 9.80 20.53 -3.73
C ASP A 377 8.55 19.80 -3.21
N ARG A 378 8.68 19.03 -2.12
CA ARG A 378 7.57 18.32 -1.48
C ARG A 378 6.94 19.10 -0.34
N LEU A 379 7.50 20.27 -0.01
CA LEU A 379 6.97 21.13 1.04
C LEU A 379 5.79 21.95 0.51
N ILE A 380 4.69 21.91 1.25
CA ILE A 380 3.47 22.64 0.96
C ILE A 380 3.29 23.68 2.06
N ASN A 381 3.54 24.95 1.73
CA ASN A 381 3.44 26.05 2.68
C ASN A 381 1.98 26.37 3.00
N GLY A 382 1.63 26.31 4.25
CA GLY A 382 0.33 26.69 4.76
C GLY A 382 0.36 28.02 5.54
N PRO A 383 -0.78 28.67 5.74
CA PRO A 383 -0.86 29.93 6.48
C PRO A 383 -0.51 29.71 7.97
N GLY A 384 0.27 30.64 8.57
CA GLY A 384 0.53 30.65 10.00
C GLY A 384 1.33 29.46 10.51
N SER A 385 2.42 29.11 9.86
CA SER A 385 3.29 27.96 10.21
C SER A 385 2.63 26.58 10.10
N ARG A 386 1.57 26.47 9.32
CA ARG A 386 0.89 25.21 9.01
C ARG A 386 1.48 24.62 7.74
N ASP A 387 2.74 24.21 7.82
CA ASP A 387 3.41 23.61 6.69
C ASP A 387 3.12 22.11 6.65
N TYR A 388 2.90 21.60 5.44
CA TYR A 388 2.63 20.20 5.17
C TYR A 388 3.72 19.64 4.26
N PHE A 389 3.85 18.33 4.23
CA PHE A 389 4.87 17.66 3.45
C PHE A 389 4.29 16.41 2.79
N SER A 390 4.68 16.12 1.54
CA SER A 390 4.24 14.96 0.81
C SER A 390 5.25 13.82 0.91
N MET A 391 4.82 12.65 1.40
CA MET A 391 5.68 11.47 1.52
C MET A 391 4.99 10.21 0.97
N SER A 392 5.81 9.24 0.56
CA SER A 392 5.36 7.91 0.16
C SER A 392 6.15 6.84 0.91
N GLY A 393 5.47 5.82 1.40
CA GLY A 393 6.09 4.72 2.14
C GLY A 393 5.07 3.86 2.88
N THR A 394 5.43 2.62 3.17
CA THR A 394 4.66 1.74 4.07
C THR A 394 4.57 2.32 5.49
N SER A 395 5.45 3.26 5.85
CA SER A 395 5.36 4.06 7.08
C SER A 395 4.07 4.87 7.15
N MET A 396 3.67 5.50 6.03
CA MET A 396 2.43 6.28 5.93
C MET A 396 1.21 5.36 6.02
N SER A 397 1.25 4.22 5.35
CA SER A 397 0.20 3.20 5.42
C SER A 397 0.04 2.65 6.84
N ALA A 398 1.14 2.39 7.55
CA ALA A 398 1.11 1.97 8.95
C ALA A 398 0.45 3.03 9.85
N ALA A 399 0.73 4.31 9.60
CA ALA A 399 0.09 5.41 10.33
C ALA A 399 -1.43 5.49 10.04
N VAL A 400 -1.85 5.27 8.79
CA VAL A 400 -3.28 5.18 8.41
C VAL A 400 -3.96 4.05 9.17
N VAL A 401 -3.37 2.83 9.18
CA VAL A 401 -3.92 1.70 9.93
C VAL A 401 -3.88 1.94 11.43
N THR A 402 -2.85 2.60 11.96
CA THR A 402 -2.78 2.99 13.38
C THR A 402 -3.95 3.89 13.78
N GLY A 403 -4.27 4.86 12.95
CA GLY A 403 -5.45 5.71 13.17
C GLY A 403 -6.77 4.93 13.07
N ALA A 404 -6.88 4.00 12.11
CA ALA A 404 -8.03 3.11 11.99
C ALA A 404 -8.21 2.23 13.25
N VAL A 405 -7.13 1.69 13.80
CA VAL A 405 -7.12 0.95 15.08
C VAL A 405 -7.61 1.84 16.21
N ALA A 406 -7.18 3.11 16.25
CA ALA A 406 -7.64 4.04 17.29
C ALA A 406 -9.15 4.33 17.18
N LEU A 407 -9.71 4.45 15.97
CA LEU A 407 -11.16 4.57 15.75
C LEU A 407 -11.89 3.31 16.21
N LEU A 408 -11.38 2.13 15.84
CA LEU A 408 -11.98 0.86 16.25
C LEU A 408 -12.02 0.73 17.78
N LEU A 409 -10.93 1.04 18.46
CA LEU A 409 -10.82 0.93 19.92
C LEU A 409 -11.60 2.01 20.67
N ASP A 410 -11.88 3.18 20.06
CA ASP A 410 -12.80 4.18 20.61
C ASP A 410 -14.23 3.62 20.68
N GLY A 411 -14.71 2.95 19.62
CA GLY A 411 -16.03 2.31 19.59
C GLY A 411 -16.08 0.95 20.31
N ARG A 412 -14.98 0.21 20.33
CA ARG A 412 -14.86 -1.15 20.85
C ARG A 412 -13.60 -1.34 21.69
N GLY A 413 -13.56 -0.63 22.81
CA GLY A 413 -12.43 -0.67 23.75
C GLY A 413 -12.17 -2.03 24.43
N ASP A 414 -13.10 -2.96 24.31
CA ASP A 414 -13.07 -4.31 24.85
C ASP A 414 -12.23 -5.29 24.01
N LEU A 415 -11.88 -4.93 22.75
CA LEU A 415 -11.16 -5.84 21.85
C LEU A 415 -9.71 -6.04 22.27
N THR A 416 -9.28 -7.30 22.20
CA THR A 416 -7.87 -7.69 22.35
C THR A 416 -7.08 -7.34 21.08
N PRO A 417 -5.74 -7.24 21.16
CA PRO A 417 -4.90 -6.95 19.98
C PRO A 417 -5.11 -7.94 18.82
N LEU A 418 -5.27 -9.22 19.11
CA LEU A 418 -5.52 -10.26 18.10
C LEU A 418 -6.90 -10.12 17.46
N GLN A 419 -7.93 -9.77 18.24
CA GLN A 419 -9.26 -9.51 17.70
C GLN A 419 -9.27 -8.27 16.81
N VAL A 420 -8.52 -7.21 17.17
CA VAL A 420 -8.33 -6.03 16.31
C VAL A 420 -7.67 -6.43 14.98
N LYS A 421 -6.56 -7.19 15.04
CA LYS A 421 -5.88 -7.66 13.83
C LYS A 421 -6.83 -8.46 12.94
N LEU A 422 -7.52 -9.44 13.51
CA LEU A 422 -8.46 -10.28 12.77
C LEU A 422 -9.62 -9.48 12.17
N ALA A 423 -10.19 -8.54 12.92
CA ALA A 423 -11.27 -7.70 12.45
C ALA A 423 -10.86 -6.86 11.23
N LEU A 424 -9.65 -6.27 11.27
CA LEU A 424 -9.10 -5.50 10.15
C LEU A 424 -8.83 -6.39 8.92
N GLN A 425 -8.29 -7.58 9.11
CA GLN A 425 -8.06 -8.51 8.00
C GLN A 425 -9.38 -9.00 7.39
N ALA A 426 -10.35 -9.35 8.23
CA ALA A 426 -11.66 -9.85 7.76
C ALA A 426 -12.53 -8.77 7.10
N SER A 427 -12.30 -7.49 7.39
CA SER A 427 -13.01 -6.37 6.76
C SER A 427 -12.30 -5.77 5.55
N ALA A 428 -11.06 -6.18 5.28
CA ALA A 428 -10.28 -5.65 4.16
C ALA A 428 -10.90 -6.03 2.80
N ASP A 429 -10.81 -5.11 1.85
CA ASP A 429 -11.21 -5.36 0.47
C ASP A 429 -10.11 -6.13 -0.26
N PHE A 430 -10.34 -7.39 -0.56
CA PHE A 430 -9.35 -8.23 -1.22
C PHE A 430 -8.95 -7.67 -2.60
N MET A 431 -7.67 -7.74 -2.92
CA MET A 431 -7.08 -7.22 -4.16
C MET A 431 -6.55 -8.39 -5.02
N PRO A 432 -7.36 -8.98 -5.90
CA PRO A 432 -6.98 -10.18 -6.66
C PRO A 432 -5.72 -10.00 -7.51
N SER A 433 -5.54 -8.83 -8.12
CA SER A 433 -4.37 -8.50 -8.94
C SER A 433 -3.05 -8.45 -8.14
N ALA A 434 -3.12 -8.17 -6.84
CA ALA A 434 -1.96 -8.09 -5.97
C ALA A 434 -1.61 -9.46 -5.35
N GLY A 435 -2.62 -10.28 -5.09
CA GLY A 435 -2.49 -11.54 -4.37
C GLY A 435 -2.04 -11.35 -2.92
N LEU A 436 -1.96 -12.46 -2.20
CA LEU A 436 -1.70 -12.45 -0.76
C LEU A 436 -0.31 -11.92 -0.37
N LEU A 437 0.71 -12.21 -1.18
CA LEU A 437 2.10 -11.86 -0.84
C LEU A 437 2.39 -10.35 -0.98
N ALA A 438 1.59 -9.63 -1.75
CA ALA A 438 1.72 -8.20 -1.91
C ALA A 438 0.62 -7.42 -1.19
N GLY A 439 -0.62 -7.93 -1.23
CA GLY A 439 -1.83 -7.27 -0.69
C GLY A 439 -2.26 -7.75 0.69
N GLY A 440 -1.76 -8.90 1.16
CA GLY A 440 -2.28 -9.51 2.38
C GLY A 440 -3.77 -9.81 2.25
N ALA A 441 -4.55 -9.52 3.28
CA ALA A 441 -6.00 -9.65 3.26
C ALA A 441 -6.69 -8.63 2.34
N GLY A 442 -5.98 -7.58 1.89
CA GLY A 442 -6.51 -6.56 1.00
C GLY A 442 -6.37 -5.14 1.54
N SER A 443 -7.09 -4.19 0.92
CA SER A 443 -7.10 -2.78 1.30
C SER A 443 -7.96 -2.53 2.52
N LEU A 444 -7.48 -1.67 3.42
CA LEU A 444 -8.18 -1.27 4.64
C LEU A 444 -9.60 -0.75 4.34
N ASN A 445 -10.59 -1.30 5.04
CA ASN A 445 -11.99 -0.90 4.90
C ASN A 445 -12.70 -0.82 6.27
N LEU A 446 -12.90 0.40 6.75
CA LEU A 446 -13.62 0.65 8.01
C LEU A 446 -15.15 0.53 7.88
N GLU A 447 -15.72 0.71 6.69
CA GLU A 447 -17.16 0.58 6.48
C GLU A 447 -17.61 -0.88 6.69
N SER A 448 -16.88 -1.84 6.10
CA SER A 448 -17.12 -3.27 6.29
C SER A 448 -16.82 -3.75 7.72
N LEU A 449 -15.95 -3.04 8.43
CA LEU A 449 -15.53 -3.38 9.80
C LEU A 449 -16.70 -3.45 10.78
N GLY A 450 -17.70 -2.58 10.63
CA GLY A 450 -18.87 -2.55 11.50
C GLY A 450 -19.64 -3.87 11.55
N THR A 451 -19.77 -4.55 10.42
CA THR A 451 -20.43 -5.86 10.33
C THR A 451 -19.61 -6.96 10.99
N ILE A 452 -18.29 -6.94 10.77
CA ILE A 452 -17.35 -7.90 11.32
C ILE A 452 -17.28 -7.81 12.84
N VAL A 453 -17.16 -6.60 13.37
CA VAL A 453 -16.99 -6.33 14.81
C VAL A 453 -18.20 -6.75 15.64
N LYS A 454 -19.40 -6.73 15.07
CA LYS A 454 -20.61 -7.23 15.73
C LYS A 454 -20.47 -8.69 16.18
N ASN A 455 -19.76 -9.49 15.41
CA ASN A 455 -19.61 -10.93 15.61
C ASN A 455 -18.22 -11.35 16.11
N VAL A 456 -17.33 -10.38 16.37
CA VAL A 456 -15.91 -10.67 16.71
C VAL A 456 -15.73 -11.53 17.96
N HIS A 457 -16.64 -11.46 18.92
CA HIS A 457 -16.61 -12.31 20.12
C HIS A 457 -16.95 -13.78 19.84
N SER A 458 -17.67 -14.06 18.75
CA SER A 458 -17.96 -15.44 18.32
C SER A 458 -16.84 -16.01 17.45
N LEU A 459 -15.90 -15.19 17.01
CA LEU A 459 -14.67 -15.63 16.34
C LEU A 459 -13.77 -16.30 17.40
N ARG A 460 -13.88 -17.62 17.51
CA ARG A 460 -12.93 -18.40 18.30
C ARG A 460 -11.63 -18.49 17.53
N LEU A 461 -10.60 -17.93 18.10
CA LEU A 461 -9.24 -18.07 17.61
C LEU A 461 -8.68 -19.38 18.18
N ALA A 462 -8.38 -20.35 17.32
CA ALA A 462 -7.53 -21.45 17.73
C ALA A 462 -6.10 -20.91 17.82
N THR A 463 -5.56 -20.91 19.01
CA THR A 463 -4.14 -20.60 19.23
C THR A 463 -3.38 -21.90 19.39
N ASP A 464 -2.64 -22.31 18.38
CA ASP A 464 -1.55 -23.25 18.55
C ASP A 464 -0.24 -22.51 18.22
N ARG A 465 0.70 -22.56 19.16
CA ARG A 465 2.02 -21.91 19.07
C ARG A 465 2.03 -20.40 18.81
N GLY A 466 1.01 -19.66 19.29
CA GLY A 466 1.00 -18.20 19.22
C GLY A 466 0.39 -17.60 17.95
N PHE A 467 -0.11 -18.42 17.04
CA PHE A 467 -0.92 -17.98 15.90
C PHE A 467 -2.40 -18.07 16.23
N ALA A 468 -3.14 -17.04 15.90
CA ALA A 468 -4.58 -17.03 16.01
C ALA A 468 -5.18 -17.35 14.63
N TYR A 469 -5.82 -18.49 14.52
CA TYR A 469 -6.58 -18.86 13.33
C TYR A 469 -8.07 -18.75 13.62
N PRO A 470 -8.88 -18.17 12.72
CA PRO A 470 -10.32 -18.20 12.88
C PRO A 470 -10.83 -19.62 12.67
N THR A 471 -11.32 -20.25 13.75
CA THR A 471 -11.93 -21.58 13.71
C THR A 471 -13.40 -21.59 13.27
N SER A 472 -14.00 -20.42 13.04
CA SER A 472 -15.40 -20.29 12.59
C SER A 472 -15.61 -19.04 11.75
N VAL A 473 -14.97 -18.97 10.58
CA VAL A 473 -15.17 -17.87 9.61
C VAL A 473 -16.34 -18.17 8.65
N ARG A 474 -17.00 -19.31 8.81
CA ARG A 474 -18.08 -19.79 7.91
C ARG A 474 -19.22 -18.81 7.60
N PRO A 475 -19.61 -17.83 8.43
CA PRO A 475 -20.61 -16.83 8.03
C PRO A 475 -20.04 -15.55 7.44
N LEU A 476 -18.70 -15.36 7.40
CA LEU A 476 -18.10 -14.05 7.17
C LEU A 476 -17.31 -13.96 5.85
N VAL A 477 -17.12 -15.08 5.13
CA VAL A 477 -16.38 -15.07 3.87
C VAL A 477 -17.29 -15.54 2.76
N ASP A 478 -17.67 -14.64 1.87
CA ASP A 478 -18.27 -15.00 0.59
C ASP A 478 -17.30 -15.90 -0.18
N SER A 479 -17.76 -17.09 -0.55
CA SER A 479 -17.24 -18.05 -1.53
C SER A 479 -15.74 -18.33 -1.65
N ASN A 480 -14.84 -17.49 -1.14
CA ASN A 480 -13.39 -17.64 -1.27
C ASN A 480 -12.76 -17.91 0.10
N THR A 481 -12.15 -19.07 0.29
CA THR A 481 -11.60 -19.49 1.59
C THR A 481 -10.08 -19.57 1.54
N ILE A 482 -9.42 -18.98 2.54
CA ILE A 482 -7.96 -19.10 2.74
C ILE A 482 -7.73 -19.91 4.00
N ILE A 483 -6.99 -21.00 3.88
CA ILE A 483 -6.57 -21.84 5.02
C ILE A 483 -5.08 -21.64 5.26
N TRP A 484 -4.76 -21.32 6.51
CA TRP A 484 -3.41 -21.04 6.95
C TRP A 484 -3.01 -21.98 8.10
N GLY A 485 -1.81 -22.50 8.06
CA GLY A 485 -1.18 -23.13 9.21
C GLY A 485 -0.90 -24.62 9.09
N ASP A 486 -0.31 -25.15 10.16
CA ASP A 486 0.36 -26.45 10.14
C ASP A 486 -0.57 -27.66 10.32
N ASN A 487 -1.82 -27.51 10.78
CA ASN A 487 -2.69 -28.66 11.05
C ASN A 487 -4.19 -28.33 11.02
N THR A 488 -4.96 -29.07 10.25
CA THR A 488 -6.42 -29.14 10.38
C THR A 488 -6.84 -30.58 10.76
N ARG A 489 -7.69 -30.74 11.77
CA ARG A 489 -8.25 -32.04 12.17
C ARG A 489 -9.77 -32.00 12.09
N GLY A 490 -10.35 -33.03 11.49
CA GLY A 490 -11.81 -33.22 11.35
C GLY A 490 -12.28 -33.12 9.92
N ASP A 491 -13.54 -33.49 9.67
CA ASP A 491 -14.16 -33.42 8.36
C ASP A 491 -14.22 -31.98 7.88
N THR A 492 -13.68 -31.71 6.70
CA THR A 492 -13.54 -30.36 6.18
C THR A 492 -14.16 -30.26 4.81
N ILE A 493 -15.02 -29.25 4.60
CA ILE A 493 -15.55 -28.90 3.29
C ILE A 493 -14.97 -27.54 2.92
N ILE A 494 -14.29 -27.50 1.80
CA ILE A 494 -13.68 -26.29 1.25
C ILE A 494 -14.42 -25.90 -0.02
N TRP A 495 -15.05 -24.73 -0.02
CA TRP A 495 -15.85 -24.22 -1.15
C TRP A 495 -15.25 -22.97 -1.73
N GLY A 496 -15.26 -22.85 -3.05
CA GLY A 496 -14.81 -21.67 -3.77
C GLY A 496 -13.31 -21.71 -4.10
N ASP A 497 -12.79 -20.60 -4.57
CA ASP A 497 -11.38 -20.46 -4.89
C ASP A 497 -10.57 -20.49 -3.60
N THR A 498 -9.81 -21.57 -3.39
CA THR A 498 -9.11 -21.81 -2.11
C THR A 498 -7.61 -21.80 -2.29
N ILE A 499 -6.92 -21.15 -1.38
CA ILE A 499 -5.46 -21.18 -1.29
C ILE A 499 -5.06 -21.82 0.04
N ILE A 500 -4.28 -22.89 -0.02
CA ILE A 500 -3.72 -23.58 1.14
C ILE A 500 -2.20 -23.32 1.16
N TRP A 501 -1.70 -22.83 2.30
CA TRP A 501 -0.31 -22.42 2.45
C TRP A 501 0.36 -23.07 3.67
N GLY A 502 1.61 -23.42 3.52
CA GLY A 502 2.47 -23.90 4.57
C GLY A 502 2.53 -25.43 4.65
N ASP A 503 3.26 -25.92 5.64
CA ASP A 503 3.30 -27.35 5.95
C ASP A 503 1.96 -27.73 6.58
N THR A 504 1.06 -28.26 5.78
CA THR A 504 -0.32 -28.51 6.21
C THR A 504 -0.61 -30.00 6.25
N ILE A 505 -1.12 -30.49 7.37
CA ILE A 505 -1.65 -31.83 7.49
C ILE A 505 -3.17 -31.73 7.65
N ILE A 506 -3.91 -32.30 6.69
CA ILE A 506 -5.37 -32.37 6.72
C ILE A 506 -5.76 -33.79 7.09
N TRP A 507 -6.49 -33.95 8.21
CA TRP A 507 -6.96 -35.23 8.70
C TRP A 507 -8.48 -35.28 8.66
N GLY A 508 -9.04 -36.30 8.02
CA GLY A 508 -10.48 -36.52 7.93
C GLY A 508 -11.00 -36.46 6.51
N ASP A 509 -12.30 -36.68 6.35
CA ASP A 509 -12.95 -36.64 5.05
C ASP A 509 -13.00 -35.20 4.54
N THR A 510 -12.36 -34.94 3.41
CA THR A 510 -12.22 -33.58 2.86
C THR A 510 -12.84 -33.50 1.47
N ILE A 511 -13.71 -32.52 1.26
CA ILE A 511 -14.26 -32.18 -0.04
C ILE A 511 -13.75 -30.80 -0.44
N ILE A 512 -13.07 -30.70 -1.58
CA ILE A 512 -12.56 -29.46 -2.14
C ILE A 512 -13.33 -29.16 -3.43
N TRP A 513 -14.01 -28.00 -3.47
CA TRP A 513 -14.74 -27.51 -4.64
C TRP A 513 -14.24 -26.16 -5.06
N GLY A 514 -13.89 -26.00 -6.33
CA GLY A 514 -13.42 -24.75 -6.91
C GLY A 514 -11.96 -24.79 -7.28
N ASP A 515 -11.44 -23.63 -7.72
CA ASP A 515 -10.05 -23.50 -8.13
C ASP A 515 -9.17 -23.43 -6.89
N THR A 516 -8.32 -24.44 -6.69
CA THR A 516 -7.52 -24.57 -5.47
C THR A 516 -6.02 -24.48 -5.78
N ILE A 517 -5.31 -23.64 -5.04
CA ILE A 517 -3.85 -23.57 -5.07
C ILE A 517 -3.31 -24.10 -3.75
N ILE A 518 -2.47 -25.12 -3.79
CA ILE A 518 -1.78 -25.69 -2.63
C ILE A 518 -0.30 -25.39 -2.73
N TRP A 519 0.26 -24.74 -1.70
CA TRP A 519 1.68 -24.41 -1.61
C TRP A 519 2.27 -24.94 -0.31
N GLY A 520 3.39 -25.63 -0.42
CA GLY A 520 4.13 -26.18 0.71
C GLY A 520 4.00 -27.69 0.80
N ASP A 521 4.60 -28.27 1.83
CA ASP A 521 4.55 -29.71 2.05
C ASP A 521 3.20 -30.06 2.69
N THR A 522 2.32 -30.64 1.89
CA THR A 522 0.95 -30.94 2.34
C THR A 522 0.71 -32.45 2.39
N ILE A 523 0.21 -32.95 3.52
CA ILE A 523 -0.22 -34.33 3.68
C ILE A 523 -1.73 -34.34 3.93
N ILE A 524 -2.46 -35.04 3.08
CA ILE A 524 -3.92 -35.21 3.21
C ILE A 524 -4.20 -36.68 3.53
N TRP A 525 -4.85 -36.93 4.69
CA TRP A 525 -5.25 -38.25 5.15
C TRP A 525 -6.77 -38.35 5.28
N GLY A 526 -7.38 -39.28 4.59
CA GLY A 526 -8.82 -39.53 4.59
C GLY A 526 -9.39 -39.56 3.17
N ASP A 527 -10.70 -39.77 3.07
CA ASP A 527 -11.37 -39.76 1.78
C ASP A 527 -11.45 -38.32 1.24
N THR A 528 -10.74 -38.06 0.15
CA THR A 528 -10.66 -36.71 -0.40
C THR A 528 -11.26 -36.65 -1.79
N ILE A 529 -12.23 -35.75 -2.00
CA ILE A 529 -12.83 -35.48 -3.30
C ILE A 529 -12.43 -34.07 -3.72
N ILE A 530 -11.76 -33.94 -4.86
CA ILE A 530 -11.34 -32.65 -5.43
C ILE A 530 -12.09 -32.41 -6.74
N TRP A 531 -12.83 -31.30 -6.83
CA TRP A 531 -13.53 -30.86 -8.04
C TRP A 531 -13.13 -29.44 -8.39
N GLY A 532 -12.58 -29.22 -9.58
CA GLY A 532 -12.09 -27.93 -10.06
C GLY A 532 -10.65 -28.00 -10.56
N ASP A 533 -10.11 -26.86 -11.00
CA ASP A 533 -8.71 -26.75 -11.42
C ASP A 533 -7.81 -26.60 -10.20
N THR A 534 -6.99 -27.63 -9.93
CA THR A 534 -6.10 -27.65 -8.76
C THR A 534 -4.65 -27.51 -9.19
N ILE A 535 -3.94 -26.50 -8.66
CA ILE A 535 -2.50 -26.29 -8.83
C ILE A 535 -1.78 -26.65 -7.53
N ILE A 536 -0.86 -27.60 -7.59
CA ILE A 536 -0.10 -28.07 -6.43
C ILE A 536 1.38 -27.73 -6.63
N TRP A 537 1.98 -27.02 -5.66
CA TRP A 537 3.41 -26.70 -5.62
C TRP A 537 3.98 -27.15 -4.28
N GLY A 538 4.96 -28.02 -4.30
CA GLY A 538 5.58 -28.63 -3.12
C GLY A 538 5.40 -30.13 -3.12
N ASP A 539 5.93 -30.80 -2.07
CA ASP A 539 5.79 -32.24 -1.89
C ASP A 539 4.41 -32.52 -1.26
N THR A 540 3.48 -33.03 -2.10
CA THR A 540 2.13 -33.35 -1.62
C THR A 540 1.92 -34.84 -1.61
N ILE A 541 1.50 -35.39 -0.46
CA ILE A 541 1.11 -36.79 -0.30
C ILE A 541 -0.38 -36.86 0.01
N ILE A 542 -1.14 -37.51 -0.86
CA ILE A 542 -2.57 -37.78 -0.66
C ILE A 542 -2.73 -39.27 -0.39
N TRP A 543 -3.29 -39.62 0.78
CA TRP A 543 -3.60 -40.98 1.17
C TRP A 543 -5.10 -41.09 1.47
N GLY A 544 -5.81 -41.87 0.69
CA GLY A 544 -7.23 -42.18 0.81
C GLY A 544 -7.71 -42.91 -0.45
N ASP A 545 -8.85 -43.57 -0.38
CA ASP A 545 -9.51 -44.24 -1.53
C ASP A 545 -10.27 -43.22 -2.40
#